data_3ddc351c372dc3409b79f83dcb7d134f
#
_entry.id   3ddc351c372dc3409b79f83dcb7d134f
#
_cell.length_a   1.000
_cell.length_b   1.000
_cell.length_c   1.000
_cell.angle_alpha   90.00
_cell.angle_beta   90.00
_cell.angle_gamma   90.00
#
_symmetry.space_group_name_H-M   'P 1'
#
loop_
_entity.id
_entity.type
_entity.pdbx_description
1 polymer ?
#
loop_
_entity_poly.entity_id
_entity_poly.type
_entity_poly.pdbx_seq_one_letter_code
_entity_poly.pdbx_strand_id
1 'polypeptide(L)'
;MTRFLTEKEIIFLNALLIEKYTPGEQKGVKSPELLNSAVNRPKQSAFGQDAYPTLWLKAAALYASLCQNHPFHNANKRTGFAAMKQFLWLNGYRFAASEKEAEDYTVKVVTDKPSIEEIAMWIERWAEKR
;
A
#
# COMPACT_ATOMS: atom_id res chain seq x y z
N MET A 1 -16.01 1.14 -11.37
CA MET A 1 -14.69 1.69 -11.76
C MET A 1 -13.77 1.80 -10.55
N THR A 2 -12.55 1.32 -10.66
CA THR A 2 -11.58 1.36 -9.56
C THR A 2 -11.10 2.79 -9.32
N ARG A 3 -11.11 3.20 -8.04
CA ARG A 3 -10.55 4.49 -7.64
C ARG A 3 -9.15 4.27 -7.08
N PHE A 4 -8.16 4.96 -7.67
CA PHE A 4 -6.75 4.87 -7.25
C PHE A 4 -6.36 6.04 -6.35
N LEU A 5 -5.36 5.81 -5.51
CA LEU A 5 -4.78 6.89 -4.70
C LEU A 5 -3.81 7.70 -5.55
N THR A 6 -3.74 9.00 -5.26
CA THR A 6 -2.78 9.89 -5.89
C THR A 6 -1.51 9.98 -5.06
N GLU A 7 -0.43 10.51 -5.66
CA GLU A 7 0.81 10.77 -4.92
C GLU A 7 0.56 11.70 -3.75
N LYS A 8 -0.24 12.76 -3.94
CA LYS A 8 -0.55 13.71 -2.88
C LYS A 8 -1.25 13.05 -1.70
N GLU A 9 -2.18 12.15 -1.98
CA GLU A 9 -2.89 11.42 -0.92
C GLU A 9 -1.94 10.55 -0.11
N ILE A 10 -0.99 9.88 -0.76
CA ILE A 10 -0.03 9.02 -0.07
C ILE A 10 0.99 9.85 0.71
N ILE A 11 1.44 10.98 0.16
CA ILE A 11 2.31 11.92 0.89
C ILE A 11 1.61 12.41 2.15
N PHE A 12 0.33 12.74 2.07
CA PHE A 12 -0.46 13.17 3.22
C PHE A 12 -0.54 12.08 4.29
N LEU A 13 -0.79 10.83 3.88
CA LEU A 13 -0.82 9.68 4.80
C LEU A 13 0.52 9.51 5.51
N ASN A 14 1.62 9.62 4.79
CA ASN A 14 2.96 9.51 5.37
C ASN A 14 3.18 10.58 6.45
N ALA A 15 2.88 11.84 6.12
CA ALA A 15 3.06 12.95 7.05
C ALA A 15 2.18 12.78 8.30
N LEU A 16 0.94 12.38 8.11
CA LEU A 16 -0.01 12.18 9.19
C LEU A 16 0.44 11.07 10.14
N LEU A 17 0.94 9.96 9.61
CA LEU A 17 1.41 8.83 10.39
C LEU A 17 2.66 9.16 11.19
N ILE A 18 3.59 9.92 10.60
CA ILE A 18 4.79 10.37 11.30
C ILE A 18 4.39 11.29 12.45
N GLU A 19 3.51 12.26 12.18
CA GLU A 19 3.05 13.19 13.21
C GLU A 19 2.37 12.46 14.37
N LYS A 20 1.62 11.40 14.07
CA LYS A 20 0.89 10.66 15.10
C LYS A 20 1.79 9.75 15.94
N TYR A 21 2.74 9.05 15.30
CA TYR A 21 3.49 7.99 15.97
C TYR A 21 4.95 8.32 16.25
N THR A 22 5.59 9.12 15.40
CA THR A 22 7.03 9.43 15.53
C THR A 22 7.30 10.87 15.10
N PRO A 23 6.72 11.87 15.80
CA PRO A 23 6.74 13.27 15.32
C PRO A 23 8.13 13.87 15.13
N GLY A 24 9.17 13.28 15.71
CA GLY A 24 10.54 13.74 15.52
C GLY A 24 11.21 13.26 14.25
N GLU A 25 10.61 12.32 13.53
CA GLU A 25 11.20 11.80 12.31
C GLU A 25 10.93 12.72 11.12
N GLN A 26 11.84 12.67 10.15
CA GLN A 26 11.72 13.48 8.94
C GLN A 26 10.55 12.99 8.08
N LYS A 27 9.66 13.91 7.71
CA LYS A 27 8.57 13.68 6.78
C LYS A 27 9.05 13.86 5.34
N GLY A 28 8.27 13.33 4.41
CA GLY A 28 8.41 13.67 3.01
C GLY A 28 9.08 12.63 2.14
N VAL A 29 9.09 12.92 0.85
CA VAL A 29 9.54 12.01 -0.20
C VAL A 29 11.05 12.03 -0.30
N LYS A 30 11.66 10.85 -0.25
CA LYS A 30 13.09 10.67 -0.49
C LYS A 30 13.36 10.42 -1.97
N SER A 31 12.51 9.62 -2.61
CA SER A 31 12.65 9.28 -4.03
C SER A 31 11.33 9.51 -4.77
N PRO A 32 11.20 10.65 -5.48
CA PRO A 32 10.00 10.89 -6.28
C PRO A 32 9.73 9.82 -7.33
N GLU A 33 10.79 9.24 -7.93
CA GLU A 33 10.64 8.20 -8.94
C GLU A 33 10.04 6.92 -8.35
N LEU A 34 10.48 6.52 -7.16
CA LEU A 34 9.95 5.33 -6.51
C LEU A 34 8.50 5.54 -6.06
N LEU A 35 8.16 6.74 -5.61
CA LEU A 35 6.78 7.05 -5.26
C LEU A 35 5.89 7.02 -6.49
N ASN A 36 6.31 7.65 -7.58
CA ASN A 36 5.56 7.65 -8.83
C ASN A 36 5.35 6.21 -9.34
N SER A 37 6.40 5.40 -9.31
CA SER A 37 6.31 4.00 -9.70
C SER A 37 5.31 3.22 -8.85
N ALA A 38 5.33 3.41 -7.52
CA ALA A 38 4.42 2.72 -6.62
C ALA A 38 2.96 3.11 -6.87
N VAL A 39 2.71 4.39 -7.06
CA VAL A 39 1.35 4.91 -7.30
C VAL A 39 0.79 4.40 -8.63
N ASN A 40 1.62 4.27 -9.64
CA ASN A 40 1.20 3.85 -10.97
C ASN A 40 1.19 2.34 -11.17
N ARG A 41 1.89 1.57 -10.34
CA ARG A 41 1.96 0.13 -10.51
C ARG A 41 0.60 -0.55 -10.55
N PRO A 42 -0.36 -0.24 -9.67
CA PRO A 42 -1.69 -0.87 -9.72
C PRO A 42 -2.44 -0.64 -11.02
N LYS A 43 -2.09 0.41 -11.77
CA LYS A 43 -2.76 0.78 -13.02
C LYS A 43 -2.09 0.18 -14.26
N GLN A 44 -0.99 -0.54 -14.10
CA GLN A 44 -0.23 -1.04 -15.25
C GLN A 44 -1.06 -1.98 -16.11
N SER A 45 -0.87 -1.86 -17.41
CA SER A 45 -1.50 -2.72 -18.41
C SER A 45 -0.51 -3.05 -19.50
N ALA A 46 -0.76 -4.16 -20.20
CA ALA A 46 0.02 -4.58 -21.34
C ALA A 46 -0.94 -5.23 -22.35
N PHE A 47 -0.80 -4.86 -23.63
CA PHE A 47 -1.62 -5.40 -24.71
C PHE A 47 -3.12 -5.25 -24.43
N GLY A 48 -3.53 -4.13 -23.84
CA GLY A 48 -4.93 -3.84 -23.54
C GLY A 48 -5.50 -4.55 -22.33
N GLN A 49 -4.68 -5.24 -21.56
CA GLN A 49 -5.13 -5.98 -20.37
C GLN A 49 -4.42 -5.48 -19.12
N ASP A 50 -5.15 -5.44 -18.00
CA ASP A 50 -4.58 -5.06 -16.71
C ASP A 50 -3.52 -6.08 -16.27
N ALA A 51 -2.37 -5.59 -15.82
CA ALA A 51 -1.34 -6.43 -15.21
C ALA A 51 -1.84 -7.00 -13.88
N TYR A 52 -2.67 -6.24 -13.18
CA TYR A 52 -3.26 -6.62 -11.89
C TYR A 52 -4.79 -6.53 -12.02
N PRO A 53 -5.45 -7.59 -12.54
CA PRO A 53 -6.87 -7.48 -12.95
C PRO A 53 -7.88 -7.43 -11.81
N THR A 54 -7.51 -7.89 -10.60
CA THR A 54 -8.44 -7.85 -9.45
C THR A 54 -8.11 -6.69 -8.52
N LEU A 55 -9.09 -6.26 -7.72
CA LEU A 55 -8.86 -5.26 -6.70
C LEU A 55 -7.76 -5.70 -5.71
N TRP A 56 -7.76 -6.98 -5.37
CA TRP A 56 -6.79 -7.56 -4.42
C TRP A 56 -5.37 -7.51 -4.96
N LEU A 57 -5.18 -7.80 -6.23
CA LEU A 57 -3.89 -7.72 -6.89
C LEU A 57 -3.41 -6.26 -7.00
N LYS A 58 -4.31 -5.34 -7.29
CA LYS A 58 -3.98 -3.91 -7.34
C LYS A 58 -3.55 -3.40 -5.95
N ALA A 59 -4.29 -3.78 -4.92
CA ALA A 59 -3.96 -3.41 -3.55
C ALA A 59 -2.60 -3.99 -3.13
N ALA A 60 -2.34 -5.25 -3.49
CA ALA A 60 -1.07 -5.91 -3.19
C ALA A 60 0.11 -5.23 -3.88
N ALA A 61 -0.06 -4.84 -5.14
CA ALA A 61 1.00 -4.15 -5.90
C ALA A 61 1.36 -2.81 -5.26
N LEU A 62 0.36 -2.03 -4.85
CA LEU A 62 0.58 -0.75 -4.16
C LEU A 62 1.30 -0.98 -2.82
N TYR A 63 0.79 -1.88 -2.02
CA TYR A 63 1.29 -2.19 -0.69
C TYR A 63 2.75 -2.65 -0.74
N ALA A 64 3.05 -3.63 -1.57
CA ALA A 64 4.40 -4.17 -1.71
C ALA A 64 5.38 -3.10 -2.19
N SER A 65 5.00 -2.29 -3.17
CA SER A 65 5.89 -1.26 -3.71
C SER A 65 6.24 -0.21 -2.68
N LEU A 66 5.26 0.26 -1.90
CA LEU A 66 5.51 1.27 -0.86
C LEU A 66 6.36 0.71 0.28
N CYS A 67 6.10 -0.54 0.70
CA CYS A 67 6.84 -1.14 1.80
C CYS A 67 8.27 -1.52 1.42
N GLN A 68 8.48 -2.02 0.21
CA GLN A 68 9.75 -2.60 -0.20
C GLN A 68 10.73 -1.59 -0.79
N ASN A 69 10.23 -0.56 -1.48
CA ASN A 69 11.08 0.37 -2.24
C ASN A 69 11.45 1.64 -1.49
N HIS A 70 10.85 1.88 -0.33
CA HIS A 70 11.19 2.99 0.56
C HIS A 70 11.19 4.36 -0.12
N PRO A 71 10.06 4.81 -0.71
CA PRO A 71 10.02 6.12 -1.37
C PRO A 71 10.07 7.31 -0.42
N PHE A 72 9.79 7.11 0.86
CA PHE A 72 9.82 8.17 1.87
C PHE A 72 11.08 8.08 2.74
N HIS A 73 11.39 9.16 3.44
CA HIS A 73 12.51 9.15 4.40
C HIS A 73 12.23 8.21 5.57
N ASN A 74 10.98 8.16 6.05
CA ASN A 74 10.59 7.34 7.20
C ASN A 74 9.18 6.80 7.03
N ALA A 75 8.82 5.83 7.89
CA ALA A 75 7.47 5.28 7.99
C ALA A 75 6.96 4.61 6.71
N ASN A 76 7.86 4.01 5.93
CA ASN A 76 7.46 3.36 4.67
C ASN A 76 6.51 2.19 4.89
N LYS A 77 6.76 1.35 5.91
CA LYS A 77 5.88 0.21 6.21
C LYS A 77 4.50 0.68 6.66
N ARG A 78 4.45 1.65 7.58
CA ARG A 78 3.17 2.20 8.05
C ARG A 78 2.39 2.86 6.92
N THR A 79 3.09 3.62 6.09
CA THR A 79 2.46 4.30 4.94
C THR A 79 1.95 3.28 3.92
N GLY A 80 2.72 2.25 3.63
CA GLY A 80 2.30 1.20 2.70
C GLY A 80 1.05 0.49 3.17
N PHE A 81 0.99 0.14 4.46
CA PHE A 81 -0.19 -0.51 5.03
C PHE A 81 -1.40 0.43 5.03
N ALA A 82 -1.22 1.68 5.46
CA ALA A 82 -2.31 2.66 5.49
C ALA A 82 -2.84 2.95 4.07
N ALA A 83 -1.95 3.05 3.09
CA ALA A 83 -2.35 3.27 1.70
C ALA A 83 -3.17 2.09 1.16
N MET A 84 -2.75 0.87 1.46
CA MET A 84 -3.50 -0.33 1.07
C MET A 84 -4.90 -0.32 1.68
N LYS A 85 -5.02 -0.02 2.96
CA LYS A 85 -6.33 0.07 3.65
C LYS A 85 -7.21 1.15 3.03
N GLN A 86 -6.65 2.32 2.78
CA GLN A 86 -7.39 3.44 2.20
C GLN A 86 -7.85 3.14 0.77
N PHE A 87 -7.00 2.48 0.00
CA PHE A 87 -7.36 2.03 -1.33
C PHE A 87 -8.57 1.09 -1.30
N LEU A 88 -8.55 0.12 -0.39
CA LEU A 88 -9.68 -0.79 -0.22
C LEU A 88 -10.94 -0.04 0.21
N TRP A 89 -10.82 0.86 1.15
CA TRP A 89 -11.96 1.64 1.66
C TRP A 89 -12.63 2.44 0.54
N LEU A 90 -11.83 3.10 -0.30
CA LEU A 90 -12.35 3.88 -1.42
C LEU A 90 -13.03 3.01 -2.48
N ASN A 91 -12.76 1.73 -2.47
CA ASN A 91 -13.32 0.77 -3.42
C ASN A 91 -14.35 -0.18 -2.78
N GLY A 92 -14.87 0.19 -1.60
CA GLY A 92 -16.00 -0.50 -1.00
C GLY A 92 -15.68 -1.59 0.01
N TYR A 93 -14.44 -1.63 0.52
CA TYR A 93 -14.05 -2.69 1.46
C TYR A 93 -13.35 -2.12 2.69
N ARG A 94 -13.62 -2.76 3.83
CA ARG A 94 -12.93 -2.50 5.09
C ARG A 94 -11.94 -3.62 5.34
N PHE A 95 -10.74 -3.27 5.80
CA PHE A 95 -9.74 -4.28 6.15
C PHE A 95 -9.86 -4.64 7.62
N ALA A 96 -10.08 -5.93 7.91
CA ALA A 96 -10.52 -6.39 9.22
C ALA A 96 -9.47 -7.20 10.00
N ALA A 97 -8.22 -7.25 9.55
CA ALA A 97 -7.16 -7.92 10.31
C ALA A 97 -6.87 -7.15 11.61
N SER A 98 -6.50 -7.89 12.67
CA SER A 98 -6.06 -7.27 13.92
C SER A 98 -4.76 -6.48 13.68
N GLU A 99 -4.46 -5.56 14.62
CA GLU A 99 -3.20 -4.80 14.56
C GLU A 99 -1.99 -5.74 14.52
N LYS A 100 -2.01 -6.77 15.36
CA LYS A 100 -0.89 -7.72 15.42
C LYS A 100 -0.73 -8.48 14.11
N GLU A 101 -1.82 -8.96 13.53
CA GLU A 101 -1.79 -9.67 12.25
C GLU A 101 -1.23 -8.75 11.17
N ALA A 102 -1.70 -7.51 11.12
CA ALA A 102 -1.27 -6.52 10.13
C ALA A 102 0.21 -6.16 10.28
N GLU A 103 0.68 -5.95 11.51
CA GLU A 103 2.09 -5.64 11.77
C GLU A 103 3.00 -6.80 11.38
N ASP A 104 2.65 -8.01 11.79
CA ASP A 104 3.44 -9.21 11.49
C ASP A 104 3.51 -9.44 9.97
N TYR A 105 2.40 -9.29 9.28
CA TYR A 105 2.39 -9.49 7.83
C TYR A 105 3.15 -8.39 7.09
N THR A 106 3.06 -7.15 7.55
CA THR A 106 3.80 -6.04 6.93
C THR A 106 5.32 -6.27 7.03
N VAL A 107 5.80 -6.76 8.18
CA VAL A 107 7.20 -7.15 8.32
C VAL A 107 7.55 -8.24 7.30
N LYS A 108 6.68 -9.24 7.17
CA LYS A 108 6.88 -10.34 6.22
C LYS A 108 6.96 -9.84 4.77
N VAL A 109 6.13 -8.87 4.40
CA VAL A 109 6.17 -8.26 3.06
C VAL A 109 7.55 -7.71 2.75
N VAL A 110 8.20 -7.08 3.74
CA VAL A 110 9.52 -6.48 3.57
C VAL A 110 10.63 -7.53 3.60
N THR A 111 10.58 -8.45 4.57
CA THR A 111 11.68 -9.40 4.81
C THR A 111 11.64 -10.60 3.87
N ASP A 112 10.47 -11.20 3.68
CA ASP A 112 10.32 -12.43 2.91
C ASP A 112 9.94 -12.17 1.45
N LYS A 113 9.42 -10.98 1.16
CA LYS A 113 9.00 -10.56 -0.19
C LYS A 113 8.12 -11.60 -0.86
N PRO A 114 6.94 -11.92 -0.26
CA PRO A 114 6.02 -12.86 -0.88
C PRO A 114 5.56 -12.34 -2.25
N SER A 115 5.08 -13.22 -3.10
CA SER A 115 4.59 -12.84 -4.42
C SER A 115 3.38 -11.91 -4.29
N ILE A 116 3.12 -11.12 -5.34
CA ILE A 116 1.94 -10.27 -5.38
C ILE A 116 0.67 -11.10 -5.20
N GLU A 117 0.63 -12.30 -5.80
CA GLU A 117 -0.51 -13.22 -5.68
C GLU A 117 -0.73 -13.66 -4.22
N GLU A 118 0.34 -13.98 -3.51
CA GLU A 118 0.24 -14.35 -2.10
C GLU A 118 -0.26 -13.20 -1.24
N ILE A 119 0.26 -12.00 -1.47
CA ILE A 119 -0.17 -10.81 -0.75
C ILE A 119 -1.65 -10.53 -1.05
N ALA A 120 -2.06 -10.66 -2.30
CA ALA A 120 -3.45 -10.47 -2.70
C ALA A 120 -4.39 -11.45 -1.99
N MET A 121 -3.98 -12.70 -1.83
CA MET A 121 -4.77 -13.70 -1.10
C MET A 121 -4.93 -13.32 0.38
N TRP A 122 -3.86 -12.82 0.99
CA TRP A 122 -3.92 -12.35 2.38
C TRP A 122 -4.86 -11.15 2.52
N ILE A 123 -4.78 -10.19 1.61
CA ILE A 123 -5.65 -9.01 1.61
C ILE A 123 -7.11 -9.44 1.46
N GLU A 124 -7.41 -10.29 0.50
CA GLU A 124 -8.77 -10.75 0.24
C GLU A 124 -9.36 -11.47 1.46
N ARG A 125 -8.55 -12.26 2.14
CA ARG A 125 -8.99 -12.99 3.35
C ARG A 125 -9.55 -12.04 4.41
N TRP A 126 -8.90 -10.89 4.59
CA TRP A 126 -9.25 -9.95 5.66
C TRP A 126 -10.12 -8.79 5.21
N ALA A 127 -10.42 -8.69 3.93
CA ALA A 127 -11.27 -7.63 3.42
C ALA A 127 -12.74 -7.99 3.59
N GLU A 128 -13.51 -7.04 4.10
CA GLU A 128 -14.96 -7.19 4.29
C GLU A 128 -15.66 -6.09 3.53
N LYS A 129 -16.73 -6.44 2.84
CA LYS A 129 -17.53 -5.45 2.13
C LYS A 129 -18.16 -4.47 3.12
N ARG A 130 -18.01 -3.18 2.88
CA ARG A 130 -18.59 -2.16 3.75
C ARG A 130 -19.97 -1.69 3.31
#